data_fcfee58740cc1f428559e5d0d26c1faa
#
_entry.id   fcfee58740cc1f428559e5d0d26c1faa
#
_cell.length_a   1.000
_cell.length_b   1.000
_cell.length_c   1.000
_cell.angle_alpha   90.00
_cell.angle_beta   90.00
_cell.angle_gamma   90.00
#
_symmetry.space_group_name_H-M   'P 1'
#
loop_
_entity.id
_entity.type
_entity.pdbx_description
1 polymer ?
#
loop_
_entity_poly.entity_id
_entity_poly.type
_entity_poly.pdbx_seq_one_letter_code
_entity_poly.pdbx_strand_id
1 'polypeptide(L)'
;SSENLNSLNAADIESIQVLKDAASASIYGSRAANGVIIITTKQGKGNRLAVNVNYALSLQTVGKTYDMLNAQQWGEVFWAANNNAGLRPSHPFYGNGSTPVLAEYLDASRKVKSADTDWQDEVYSSAWTHNLSANVTNSGEKGSMMFSANYINQDGLMDYTFYRRYSARVNSTYKLSKYFSVGENLMIAKWFDRGYSTGDDRGIPYTAMRQHPAIPVRDALGKFTNPMQLASSDISNPMHVLYNGRDNSNESWRIFGNGYLEVFPVKGLTL
;
A
#
# COMPACT_ATOMS: atom_id res chain seq x y z
N SER A 1 -1.07 -1.55 -16.93
CA SER A 1 -0.25 -1.38 -15.72
C SER A 1 -1.07 -1.81 -14.51
N SER A 2 -0.43 -2.33 -13.47
CA SER A 2 -1.05 -2.80 -12.22
C SER A 2 -1.87 -1.70 -11.49
N GLU A 3 -1.53 -0.45 -11.70
CA GLU A 3 -2.26 0.71 -11.14
C GLU A 3 -3.73 0.79 -11.56
N ASN A 4 -4.09 0.20 -12.71
CA ASN A 4 -5.46 0.23 -13.19
C ASN A 4 -6.42 -0.66 -12.38
N LEU A 5 -5.92 -1.74 -11.78
CA LEU A 5 -6.74 -2.68 -11.01
C LEU A 5 -7.09 -2.13 -9.62
N ASN A 6 -6.20 -1.38 -8.99
CA ASN A 6 -6.40 -0.82 -7.65
C ASN A 6 -7.52 0.23 -7.58
N SER A 7 -7.93 0.80 -8.72
CA SER A 7 -9.06 1.74 -8.77
C SER A 7 -10.41 1.07 -8.83
N LEU A 8 -10.49 -0.24 -9.14
CA LEU A 8 -11.73 -0.99 -9.23
C LEU A 8 -12.17 -1.50 -7.86
N ASN A 9 -13.48 -1.46 -7.61
CA ASN A 9 -14.05 -2.14 -6.46
C ASN A 9 -14.31 -3.61 -6.82
N ALA A 10 -13.72 -4.54 -6.09
CA ALA A 10 -13.93 -5.97 -6.31
C ALA A 10 -15.42 -6.38 -6.21
N ALA A 11 -16.21 -5.67 -5.39
CA ALA A 11 -17.65 -5.92 -5.25
C ALA A 11 -18.44 -5.60 -6.54
N ASP A 12 -17.90 -4.78 -7.45
CA ASP A 12 -18.52 -4.43 -8.73
C ASP A 12 -18.17 -5.39 -9.86
N ILE A 13 -17.23 -6.32 -9.62
CA ILE A 13 -16.78 -7.27 -10.64
C ILE A 13 -17.74 -8.45 -10.70
N GLU A 14 -18.19 -8.80 -11.89
CA GLU A 14 -18.97 -10.00 -12.18
C GLU A 14 -18.06 -11.17 -12.57
N SER A 15 -17.10 -10.92 -13.47
CA SER A 15 -16.15 -11.93 -13.92
C SER A 15 -14.80 -11.35 -14.32
N ILE A 16 -13.78 -12.16 -14.21
CA ILE A 16 -12.42 -11.87 -14.70
C ILE A 16 -12.02 -13.01 -15.63
N GLN A 17 -11.65 -12.68 -16.86
CA GLN A 17 -11.12 -13.62 -17.84
C GLN A 17 -9.70 -13.22 -18.21
N VAL A 18 -8.79 -14.20 -18.26
CA VAL A 18 -7.39 -13.97 -18.63
C VAL A 18 -7.11 -14.69 -19.93
N LEU A 19 -6.87 -13.94 -21.00
CA LEU A 19 -6.48 -14.46 -22.31
C LEU A 19 -4.96 -14.52 -22.37
N LYS A 20 -4.43 -15.76 -22.35
CA LYS A 20 -2.97 -16.01 -22.33
C LYS A 20 -2.42 -16.45 -23.69
N ASP A 21 -3.30 -16.89 -24.59
CA ASP A 21 -2.92 -17.36 -25.91
C ASP A 21 -3.02 -16.25 -26.96
N ALA A 22 -2.12 -16.32 -27.97
CA ALA A 22 -2.03 -15.30 -29.00
C ALA A 22 -3.29 -15.22 -29.88
N ALA A 23 -4.03 -16.31 -30.06
CA ALA A 23 -5.22 -16.34 -30.92
C ALA A 23 -6.35 -15.55 -30.29
N SER A 24 -6.68 -15.78 -29.03
CA SER A 24 -7.73 -15.03 -28.33
C SER A 24 -7.30 -13.58 -28.01
N ALA A 25 -6.00 -13.31 -27.84
CA ALA A 25 -5.51 -11.96 -27.59
C ALA A 25 -5.39 -11.10 -28.87
N SER A 26 -5.33 -11.70 -30.07
CA SER A 26 -5.08 -11.01 -31.34
C SER A 26 -6.07 -9.90 -31.68
N ILE A 27 -7.33 -10.03 -31.28
CA ILE A 27 -8.38 -9.03 -31.50
C ILE A 27 -8.11 -7.71 -30.75
N TYR A 28 -7.23 -7.72 -29.73
CA TYR A 28 -6.85 -6.56 -28.93
C TYR A 28 -5.58 -5.85 -29.44
N GLY A 29 -5.02 -6.33 -30.57
CA GLY A 29 -3.88 -5.73 -31.26
C GLY A 29 -2.53 -5.91 -30.54
N SER A 30 -1.53 -5.10 -30.91
CA SER A 30 -0.14 -5.25 -30.44
C SER A 30 0.05 -5.08 -28.93
N ARG A 31 -0.87 -4.39 -28.25
CA ARG A 31 -0.83 -4.23 -26.78
C ARG A 31 -1.12 -5.51 -26.01
N ALA A 32 -1.66 -6.53 -26.69
CA ALA A 32 -2.01 -7.83 -26.10
C ALA A 32 -0.85 -8.84 -26.07
N ALA A 33 0.37 -8.45 -26.48
CA ALA A 33 1.53 -9.33 -26.53
C ALA A 33 1.84 -10.05 -25.21
N ASN A 34 1.53 -9.43 -24.07
CA ASN A 34 1.70 -9.99 -22.71
C ASN A 34 0.41 -10.61 -22.14
N GLY A 35 -0.61 -10.84 -22.96
CA GLY A 35 -1.93 -11.31 -22.57
C GLY A 35 -2.92 -10.17 -22.29
N VAL A 36 -4.19 -10.53 -22.11
CA VAL A 36 -5.29 -9.62 -21.86
C VAL A 36 -6.08 -10.07 -20.64
N ILE A 37 -6.40 -9.14 -19.76
CA ILE A 37 -7.32 -9.36 -18.65
C ILE A 37 -8.62 -8.63 -18.97
N ILE A 38 -9.70 -9.38 -19.18
CA ILE A 38 -11.04 -8.86 -19.40
C ILE A 38 -11.77 -8.85 -18.06
N ILE A 39 -12.21 -7.66 -17.65
CA ILE A 39 -12.98 -7.47 -16.43
C ILE A 39 -14.39 -7.07 -16.81
N THR A 40 -15.37 -7.95 -16.52
CA THR A 40 -16.77 -7.66 -16.69
C THR A 40 -17.35 -7.15 -15.37
N THR A 41 -17.95 -5.98 -15.39
CA THR A 41 -18.59 -5.41 -14.19
C THR A 41 -20.05 -5.79 -14.14
N LYS A 42 -20.61 -5.87 -12.93
CA LYS A 42 -22.01 -6.16 -12.67
C LYS A 42 -22.92 -5.18 -13.38
N GLN A 43 -24.03 -5.66 -13.85
CA GLN A 43 -25.14 -4.89 -14.42
C GLN A 43 -26.43 -5.20 -13.65
N GLY A 44 -27.43 -4.36 -13.78
CA GLY A 44 -28.77 -4.64 -13.24
C GLY A 44 -29.33 -5.94 -13.85
N LYS A 45 -29.66 -6.91 -13.00
CA LYS A 45 -30.26 -8.19 -13.40
C LYS A 45 -31.54 -8.46 -12.61
N GLY A 46 -32.48 -9.12 -13.24
CA GLY A 46 -33.76 -9.46 -12.61
C GLY A 46 -34.72 -8.25 -12.58
N ASN A 47 -36.01 -8.49 -12.74
CA ASN A 47 -37.02 -7.47 -12.88
C ASN A 47 -37.44 -6.82 -11.54
N ARG A 48 -36.44 -6.44 -10.71
CA ARG A 48 -36.64 -5.87 -9.38
C ARG A 48 -35.51 -4.96 -8.97
N LEU A 49 -35.81 -4.03 -8.05
CA LEU A 49 -34.84 -3.26 -7.32
C LEU A 49 -34.13 -4.18 -6.29
N ALA A 50 -32.81 -4.17 -6.30
CA ALA A 50 -32.01 -4.82 -5.27
C ALA A 50 -30.97 -3.85 -4.70
N VAL A 51 -30.82 -3.85 -3.38
CA VAL A 51 -29.84 -3.05 -2.66
C VAL A 51 -28.95 -4.01 -1.88
N ASN A 52 -27.64 -3.86 -2.06
CA ASN A 52 -26.66 -4.63 -1.30
C ASN A 52 -25.72 -3.65 -0.62
N VAL A 53 -25.47 -3.89 0.67
CA VAL A 53 -24.48 -3.17 1.46
C VAL A 53 -23.54 -4.19 2.07
N ASN A 54 -22.25 -3.98 1.92
CA ASN A 54 -21.23 -4.85 2.47
C ASN A 54 -20.20 -4.00 3.22
N TYR A 55 -19.89 -4.42 4.44
CA TYR A 55 -18.83 -3.84 5.25
C TYR A 55 -17.86 -4.93 5.67
N ALA A 56 -16.58 -4.71 5.42
CA ALA A 56 -15.51 -5.58 5.86
C ALA A 56 -14.53 -4.79 6.73
N LEU A 57 -14.21 -5.36 7.88
CA LEU A 57 -13.16 -4.88 8.78
C LEU A 57 -12.04 -5.92 8.79
N SER A 58 -10.82 -5.47 8.57
CA SER A 58 -9.64 -6.34 8.56
C SER A 58 -8.54 -5.74 9.43
N LEU A 59 -7.88 -6.59 10.22
CA LEU A 59 -6.65 -6.27 10.93
C LEU A 59 -5.47 -6.82 10.14
N GLN A 60 -4.54 -5.96 9.82
CA GLN A 60 -3.28 -6.31 9.19
C GLN A 60 -2.17 -6.30 10.24
N THR A 61 -1.31 -7.30 10.21
CA THR A 61 -0.15 -7.41 11.09
C THR A 61 1.07 -7.79 10.27
N VAL A 62 2.26 -7.47 10.77
CA VAL A 62 3.50 -7.94 10.15
C VAL A 62 3.59 -9.46 10.36
N GLY A 63 3.76 -10.21 9.27
CA GLY A 63 3.80 -11.66 9.33
C GLY A 63 5.07 -12.23 9.95
N LYS A 64 6.21 -11.56 9.72
CA LYS A 64 7.51 -11.94 10.27
C LYS A 64 8.48 -10.76 10.18
N THR A 65 9.23 -10.53 11.24
CA THR A 65 10.40 -9.66 11.29
C THR A 65 11.69 -10.48 11.29
N TYR A 66 12.82 -9.84 11.06
CA TYR A 66 14.13 -10.48 11.18
C TYR A 66 14.59 -10.45 12.64
N ASP A 67 15.22 -11.53 13.09
CA ASP A 67 15.87 -11.60 14.38
C ASP A 67 17.19 -10.83 14.30
N MET A 68 17.18 -9.61 14.83
CA MET A 68 18.32 -8.69 14.78
C MET A 68 19.15 -8.78 16.06
N LEU A 69 20.42 -8.41 15.97
CA LEU A 69 21.30 -8.34 17.15
C LEU A 69 20.81 -7.22 18.08
N ASN A 70 20.74 -7.52 19.37
CA ASN A 70 20.57 -6.50 20.40
C ASN A 70 21.87 -5.68 20.61
N ALA A 71 21.81 -4.62 21.42
CA ALA A 71 22.93 -3.71 21.60
C ALA A 71 24.18 -4.41 22.13
N GLN A 72 24.06 -5.35 23.07
CA GLN A 72 25.18 -6.11 23.60
C GLN A 72 25.77 -7.07 22.57
N GLN A 73 24.92 -7.86 21.92
CA GLN A 73 25.33 -8.80 20.87
C GLN A 73 26.01 -8.11 19.71
N TRP A 74 25.54 -6.92 19.34
CA TRP A 74 26.17 -6.12 18.31
C TRP A 74 27.60 -5.76 18.66
N GLY A 75 27.84 -5.29 19.90
CA GLY A 75 29.18 -5.02 20.41
C GLY A 75 30.09 -6.25 20.40
N GLU A 76 29.57 -7.38 20.86
CA GLU A 76 30.32 -8.66 20.89
C GLU A 76 30.73 -9.12 19.50
N VAL A 77 29.80 -9.07 18.52
CA VAL A 77 30.07 -9.42 17.12
C VAL A 77 31.08 -8.46 16.50
N PHE A 78 30.95 -7.15 16.76
CA PHE A 78 31.91 -6.15 16.27
C PHE A 78 33.34 -6.41 16.83
N TRP A 79 33.47 -6.74 18.12
CA TRP A 79 34.77 -7.09 18.74
C TRP A 79 35.34 -8.37 18.13
N ALA A 80 34.54 -9.41 17.99
CA ALA A 80 34.95 -10.66 17.36
C ALA A 80 35.44 -10.46 15.91
N ALA A 81 34.74 -9.67 15.13
CA ALA A 81 35.09 -9.39 13.74
C ALA A 81 36.45 -8.64 13.65
N ASN A 82 36.67 -7.63 14.48
CA ASN A 82 37.95 -6.90 14.51
C ASN A 82 39.11 -7.80 14.98
N ASN A 83 38.93 -8.57 16.04
CA ASN A 83 39.94 -9.50 16.55
C ASN A 83 40.32 -10.55 15.49
N ASN A 84 39.35 -11.12 14.78
CA ASN A 84 39.59 -12.08 13.70
C ASN A 84 40.34 -11.44 12.51
N ALA A 85 40.16 -10.14 12.29
CA ALA A 85 40.94 -9.38 11.31
C ALA A 85 42.30 -8.93 11.79
N GLY A 86 42.73 -9.27 13.03
CA GLY A 86 43.99 -8.83 13.64
C GLY A 86 44.00 -7.33 13.99
N LEU A 87 42.82 -6.70 14.07
CA LEU A 87 42.66 -5.29 14.41
C LEU A 87 42.34 -5.13 15.89
N ARG A 88 42.79 -4.04 16.50
CA ARG A 88 42.37 -3.66 17.86
C ARG A 88 40.96 -3.05 17.80
N PRO A 89 39.95 -3.67 18.46
CA PRO A 89 38.62 -3.12 18.47
C PRO A 89 38.54 -1.73 19.11
N SER A 90 37.81 -0.81 18.52
CA SER A 90 37.49 0.50 19.08
C SER A 90 36.19 0.99 18.48
N HIS A 91 35.26 1.43 19.34
CA HIS A 91 33.96 1.96 18.88
C HIS A 91 33.48 3.08 19.81
N PRO A 92 32.94 4.20 19.31
CA PRO A 92 32.52 5.32 20.14
C PRO A 92 31.54 4.94 21.27
N PHE A 93 30.71 3.94 21.07
CA PHE A 93 29.70 3.52 22.04
C PHE A 93 30.20 2.44 23.01
N TYR A 94 31.20 1.67 22.62
CA TYR A 94 31.67 0.49 23.40
C TYR A 94 33.10 0.62 23.91
N GLY A 95 33.74 1.76 23.67
CA GLY A 95 35.12 2.00 24.12
C GLY A 95 36.18 1.28 23.28
N ASN A 96 37.29 0.97 23.89
CA ASN A 96 38.49 0.35 23.25
C ASN A 96 39.17 -0.71 24.14
N GLY A 97 38.43 -1.25 25.10
CA GLY A 97 38.90 -2.30 26.00
C GLY A 97 39.04 -3.66 25.33
N SER A 98 39.46 -4.67 26.11
CA SER A 98 39.51 -6.06 25.64
C SER A 98 38.12 -6.65 25.36
N THR A 99 37.08 -6.11 25.95
CA THR A 99 35.68 -6.47 25.77
C THR A 99 34.86 -5.21 25.50
N PRO A 100 33.74 -5.29 24.72
CA PRO A 100 32.87 -4.16 24.51
C PRO A 100 32.11 -3.82 25.79
N VAL A 101 32.09 -2.53 26.16
CA VAL A 101 31.29 -2.01 27.29
C VAL A 101 30.45 -0.87 26.78
N LEU A 102 29.14 -1.09 26.68
CA LEU A 102 28.21 -0.07 26.20
C LEU A 102 28.21 1.13 27.18
N ALA A 103 28.49 2.32 26.63
CA ALA A 103 28.48 3.55 27.42
C ALA A 103 27.03 3.91 27.84
N GLU A 104 26.86 4.47 29.02
CA GLU A 104 25.54 4.92 29.48
C GLU A 104 24.95 6.03 28.60
N TYR A 105 25.81 6.91 28.07
CA TYR A 105 25.41 7.97 27.12
C TYR A 105 26.26 7.88 25.86
N LEU A 106 25.61 8.05 24.73
CA LEU A 106 26.22 7.94 23.40
C LEU A 106 26.82 9.27 22.92
N ASP A 107 26.57 10.35 23.66
CA ASP A 107 27.07 11.69 23.36
C ASP A 107 27.72 12.35 24.57
N ALA A 108 28.65 13.29 24.33
CA ALA A 108 29.35 14.02 25.38
C ALA A 108 28.43 14.94 26.20
N SER A 109 27.31 15.36 25.63
CA SER A 109 26.34 16.24 26.31
C SER A 109 25.37 15.48 27.22
N ARG A 110 25.47 14.15 27.27
CA ARG A 110 24.60 13.24 28.05
C ARG A 110 23.10 13.42 27.78
N LYS A 111 22.76 13.70 26.52
CA LYS A 111 21.36 13.82 26.09
C LYS A 111 20.86 12.51 25.47
N VAL A 112 21.73 11.72 24.87
CA VAL A 112 21.38 10.46 24.24
C VAL A 112 21.84 9.33 25.15
N LYS A 113 20.92 8.83 25.96
CA LYS A 113 21.15 7.62 26.77
C LYS A 113 21.11 6.40 25.87
N SER A 114 22.04 5.46 26.08
CA SER A 114 22.02 4.20 25.34
C SER A 114 20.74 3.41 25.59
N ALA A 115 20.33 2.67 24.60
CA ALA A 115 19.11 1.85 24.59
C ALA A 115 19.41 0.43 24.09
N ASP A 116 18.38 -0.34 23.97
CA ASP A 116 18.36 -1.62 23.24
C ASP A 116 17.10 -1.61 22.39
N THR A 117 17.18 -0.91 21.23
CA THR A 117 16.04 -0.60 20.37
C THR A 117 15.88 -1.68 19.32
N ASP A 118 14.75 -2.36 19.32
CA ASP A 118 14.30 -3.10 18.14
C ASP A 118 13.62 -2.11 17.17
N TRP A 119 14.36 -1.71 16.16
CA TRP A 119 13.89 -0.74 15.19
C TRP A 119 12.76 -1.26 14.31
N GLN A 120 12.58 -2.57 14.18
CA GLN A 120 11.46 -3.14 13.46
C GLN A 120 10.17 -2.99 14.27
N ASP A 121 10.23 -3.26 15.58
CA ASP A 121 9.08 -3.06 16.48
C ASP A 121 8.68 -1.58 16.59
N GLU A 122 9.67 -0.67 16.53
CA GLU A 122 9.38 0.78 16.52
C GLU A 122 8.70 1.27 15.24
N VAL A 123 9.06 0.68 14.09
CA VAL A 123 8.57 1.11 12.77
C VAL A 123 7.23 0.49 12.43
N TYR A 124 6.99 -0.76 12.87
CA TYR A 124 5.82 -1.51 12.47
C TYR A 124 4.77 -1.57 13.57
N SER A 125 3.53 -1.39 13.16
CA SER A 125 2.36 -1.53 14.01
C SER A 125 1.27 -2.36 13.31
N SER A 126 0.28 -2.80 14.07
CA SER A 126 -0.93 -3.39 13.48
C SER A 126 -1.82 -2.30 12.90
N ALA A 127 -2.44 -2.58 11.77
CA ALA A 127 -3.21 -1.60 11.01
C ALA A 127 -4.61 -2.10 10.68
N TRP A 128 -5.59 -1.22 10.80
CA TRP A 128 -6.98 -1.52 10.47
C TRP A 128 -7.32 -1.11 9.04
N THR A 129 -8.14 -1.93 8.40
CA THR A 129 -8.74 -1.61 7.10
C THR A 129 -10.26 -1.70 7.21
N HIS A 130 -10.90 -0.60 6.85
CA HIS A 130 -12.35 -0.49 6.71
C HIS A 130 -12.69 -0.46 5.22
N ASN A 131 -13.56 -1.35 4.77
CA ASN A 131 -14.05 -1.38 3.41
C ASN A 131 -15.57 -1.43 3.42
N LEU A 132 -16.21 -0.33 3.01
CA LEU A 132 -17.66 -0.21 2.89
C LEU A 132 -18.02 -0.11 1.41
N SER A 133 -18.92 -0.97 0.95
CA SER A 133 -19.47 -0.91 -0.39
C SER A 133 -21.01 -0.99 -0.35
N ALA A 134 -21.63 -0.22 -1.19
CA ALA A 134 -23.05 -0.26 -1.40
C ALA A 134 -23.35 -0.27 -2.90
N ASN A 135 -24.29 -1.08 -3.34
CA ASN A 135 -24.77 -1.06 -4.70
C ASN A 135 -26.30 -1.17 -4.77
N VAL A 136 -26.83 -0.49 -5.73
CA VAL A 136 -28.25 -0.51 -6.08
C VAL A 136 -28.37 -0.96 -7.52
N THR A 137 -29.12 -2.00 -7.77
CA THR A 137 -29.38 -2.50 -9.11
C THR A 137 -30.88 -2.50 -9.38
N ASN A 138 -31.28 -2.11 -10.57
CA ASN A 138 -32.64 -2.21 -11.07
C ASN A 138 -32.60 -2.67 -12.52
N SER A 139 -33.57 -3.46 -12.91
CA SER A 139 -33.73 -3.91 -14.28
C SER A 139 -35.21 -4.11 -14.59
N GLY A 140 -35.59 -3.82 -15.80
CA GLY A 140 -36.94 -3.95 -16.30
C GLY A 140 -36.96 -4.09 -17.81
N GLU A 141 -38.18 -4.11 -18.41
CA GLU A 141 -38.33 -4.27 -19.85
C GLU A 141 -37.64 -3.17 -20.67
N LYS A 142 -37.57 -1.95 -20.10
CA LYS A 142 -37.01 -0.77 -20.80
C LYS A 142 -35.51 -0.60 -20.59
N GLY A 143 -34.88 -1.39 -19.71
CA GLY A 143 -33.45 -1.29 -19.49
C GLY A 143 -33.02 -1.73 -18.10
N SER A 144 -31.74 -1.51 -17.81
CA SER A 144 -31.11 -1.85 -16.53
C SER A 144 -30.23 -0.73 -16.04
N MET A 145 -30.08 -0.60 -14.74
CA MET A 145 -29.18 0.35 -14.08
C MET A 145 -28.51 -0.32 -12.89
N MET A 146 -27.25 -0.02 -12.71
CA MET A 146 -26.48 -0.29 -11.49
C MET A 146 -25.80 1.01 -11.07
N PHE A 147 -25.96 1.36 -9.81
CA PHE A 147 -25.15 2.36 -9.13
C PHE A 147 -24.39 1.69 -7.99
N SER A 148 -23.11 1.96 -7.87
CA SER A 148 -22.32 1.53 -6.72
C SER A 148 -21.49 2.66 -6.15
N ALA A 149 -21.25 2.60 -4.83
CA ALA A 149 -20.33 3.45 -4.11
C ALA A 149 -19.45 2.58 -3.21
N ASN A 150 -18.18 2.94 -3.09
CA ASN A 150 -17.24 2.24 -2.23
C ASN A 150 -16.33 3.24 -1.51
N TYR A 151 -16.09 2.96 -0.24
CA TYR A 151 -15.14 3.64 0.61
C TYR A 151 -14.17 2.64 1.21
N ILE A 152 -12.88 2.89 1.05
CA ILE A 152 -11.80 2.16 1.71
C ILE A 152 -11.01 3.14 2.55
N ASN A 153 -10.78 2.79 3.82
CA ASN A 153 -9.80 3.45 4.68
C ASN A 153 -8.88 2.36 5.23
N GLN A 154 -7.64 2.38 4.80
CA GLN A 154 -6.60 1.44 5.18
C GLN A 154 -5.47 2.21 5.84
N ASP A 155 -5.23 1.96 7.10
CA ASP A 155 -4.02 2.40 7.77
C ASP A 155 -2.85 1.50 7.32
N GLY A 156 -1.65 2.05 7.24
CA GLY A 156 -0.46 1.28 6.87
C GLY A 156 0.18 0.63 8.08
N LEU A 157 0.97 -0.43 7.85
CA LEU A 157 1.75 -1.12 8.88
C LEU A 157 2.91 -0.26 9.43
N MET A 158 3.30 0.80 8.73
CA MET A 158 4.26 1.79 9.22
C MET A 158 3.49 3.03 9.69
N ASP A 159 3.91 3.60 10.80
CA ASP A 159 3.29 4.80 11.36
C ASP A 159 3.15 5.92 10.33
N TYR A 160 2.07 6.67 10.43
CA TYR A 160 1.72 7.79 9.54
C TYR A 160 1.48 7.40 8.07
N THR A 161 1.43 6.13 7.71
CA THR A 161 1.09 5.69 6.35
C THR A 161 -0.38 5.31 6.24
N PHE A 162 -1.00 5.57 5.10
CA PHE A 162 -2.41 5.25 4.88
C PHE A 162 -2.77 5.22 3.38
N TYR A 163 -3.90 4.60 3.08
CA TYR A 163 -4.59 4.65 1.80
C TYR A 163 -6.09 4.85 2.02
N ARG A 164 -6.67 5.92 1.45
CA ARG A 164 -8.11 6.20 1.51
C ARG A 164 -8.65 6.38 0.11
N ARG A 165 -9.71 5.66 -0.24
CA ARG A 165 -10.32 5.74 -1.56
C ARG A 165 -11.82 5.89 -1.46
N TYR A 166 -12.35 6.81 -2.26
CA TYR A 166 -13.76 6.98 -2.55
C TYR A 166 -13.97 6.66 -4.01
N SER A 167 -14.93 5.81 -4.35
CA SER A 167 -15.28 5.54 -5.72
C SER A 167 -16.77 5.37 -5.90
N ALA A 168 -17.25 5.79 -7.08
CA ALA A 168 -18.61 5.58 -7.52
C ALA A 168 -18.62 5.06 -8.95
N ARG A 169 -19.62 4.26 -9.27
CA ARG A 169 -19.81 3.70 -10.60
C ARG A 169 -21.29 3.74 -10.96
N VAL A 170 -21.55 4.06 -12.22
CA VAL A 170 -22.88 3.94 -12.85
C VAL A 170 -22.70 3.09 -14.10
N ASN A 171 -23.51 2.06 -14.23
CA ASN A 171 -23.68 1.32 -15.48
C ASN A 171 -25.16 1.32 -15.80
N SER A 172 -25.55 1.84 -16.95
CA SER A 172 -26.95 1.74 -17.38
C SER A 172 -27.08 1.38 -18.86
N THR A 173 -28.21 0.79 -19.16
CA THR A 173 -28.63 0.51 -20.53
C THR A 173 -30.13 0.84 -20.64
N TYR A 174 -30.51 1.58 -21.65
CA TYR A 174 -31.91 1.96 -21.89
C TYR A 174 -32.32 1.69 -23.32
N LYS A 175 -33.41 0.95 -23.49
CA LYS A 175 -34.02 0.64 -24.78
C LYS A 175 -34.89 1.82 -25.23
N LEU A 176 -34.42 2.59 -26.21
CA LEU A 176 -35.14 3.70 -26.79
C LEU A 176 -36.30 3.21 -27.65
N SER A 177 -36.09 2.12 -28.36
CA SER A 177 -37.11 1.48 -29.20
C SER A 177 -36.76 -0.01 -29.42
N LYS A 178 -37.50 -0.70 -30.24
CA LYS A 178 -37.16 -2.07 -30.68
C LYS A 178 -35.89 -2.13 -31.56
N TYR A 179 -35.44 -0.96 -32.04
CA TYR A 179 -34.29 -0.84 -32.94
C TYR A 179 -33.07 -0.21 -32.30
N PHE A 180 -33.20 0.47 -31.17
CA PHE A 180 -32.14 1.25 -30.57
C PHE A 180 -32.06 1.03 -29.06
N SER A 181 -30.87 0.83 -28.59
CA SER A 181 -30.50 0.84 -27.15
C SER A 181 -29.29 1.74 -26.94
N VAL A 182 -29.28 2.48 -25.87
CA VAL A 182 -28.12 3.28 -25.43
C VAL A 182 -27.65 2.81 -24.07
N GLY A 183 -26.38 2.91 -23.83
CA GLY A 183 -25.83 2.60 -22.52
C GLY A 183 -24.60 3.41 -22.20
N GLU A 184 -24.30 3.49 -20.92
CA GLU A 184 -23.07 4.07 -20.42
C GLU A 184 -22.49 3.21 -19.29
N ASN A 185 -21.19 3.31 -19.17
CA ASN A 185 -20.44 2.84 -18.02
C ASN A 185 -19.54 3.98 -17.58
N LEU A 186 -19.72 4.49 -16.39
CA LEU A 186 -18.94 5.58 -15.83
C LEU A 186 -18.40 5.17 -14.45
N MET A 187 -17.13 5.39 -14.24
CA MET A 187 -16.47 5.23 -12.93
C MET A 187 -15.71 6.50 -12.60
N ILE A 188 -15.86 6.96 -11.38
CA ILE A 188 -15.03 7.99 -10.78
C ILE A 188 -14.43 7.46 -9.50
N ALA A 189 -13.14 7.70 -9.30
CA ALA A 189 -12.45 7.37 -8.07
C ALA A 189 -11.52 8.51 -7.68
N LYS A 190 -11.50 8.81 -6.39
CA LYS A 190 -10.56 9.71 -5.74
C LYS A 190 -9.86 8.97 -4.62
N TRP A 191 -8.56 9.11 -4.52
CA TRP A 191 -7.83 8.54 -3.39
C TRP A 191 -6.75 9.48 -2.88
N PHE A 192 -6.46 9.26 -1.62
CA PHE A 192 -5.37 9.89 -0.89
C PHE A 192 -4.50 8.80 -0.34
N ASP A 193 -3.20 8.94 -0.49
CA ASP A 193 -2.26 7.99 0.06
C ASP A 193 -1.01 8.68 0.61
N ARG A 194 -0.40 8.02 1.54
CA ARG A 194 0.94 8.27 2.03
C ARG A 194 1.65 6.95 2.21
N GLY A 195 2.68 6.74 1.43
CA GLY A 195 3.57 5.60 1.51
C GLY A 195 5.02 6.04 1.49
N TYR A 196 5.89 5.12 1.86
CA TYR A 196 7.33 5.26 1.75
C TYR A 196 7.89 4.12 0.92
N SER A 197 9.08 4.31 0.33
CA SER A 197 9.76 3.25 -0.37
C SER A 197 10.04 2.08 0.58
N THR A 198 9.77 0.88 0.11
CA THR A 198 9.99 -0.37 0.84
C THR A 198 11.04 -1.26 0.18
N GLY A 199 11.45 -0.94 -1.03
CA GLY A 199 12.24 -1.82 -1.89
C GLY A 199 13.65 -1.34 -2.23
N ASP A 200 14.11 -0.22 -1.69
CA ASP A 200 15.43 0.32 -1.94
C ASP A 200 16.28 0.48 -0.65
N ASP A 201 17.54 0.82 -0.81
CA ASP A 201 18.52 1.00 0.27
C ASP A 201 18.25 2.22 1.17
N ARG A 202 17.24 3.02 0.86
CA ARG A 202 16.76 4.17 1.64
C ARG A 202 15.33 3.97 2.17
N GLY A 203 14.72 2.84 1.83
CA GLY A 203 13.40 2.48 2.32
C GLY A 203 13.36 2.32 3.83
N ILE A 204 12.22 2.64 4.44
CA ILE A 204 12.05 2.56 5.90
C ILE A 204 12.38 1.16 6.46
N PRO A 205 11.92 0.04 5.86
CA PRO A 205 12.27 -1.29 6.36
C PRO A 205 13.78 -1.56 6.36
N TYR A 206 14.45 -1.17 5.29
CA TYR A 206 15.91 -1.37 5.17
C TYR A 206 16.68 -0.51 6.17
N THR A 207 16.29 0.76 6.35
CA THR A 207 16.93 1.65 7.32
C THR A 207 16.70 1.18 8.75
N ALA A 208 15.53 0.61 9.07
CA ALA A 208 15.26 0.02 10.38
C ALA A 208 16.19 -1.18 10.67
N MET A 209 16.39 -2.08 9.71
CA MET A 209 17.28 -3.23 9.88
C MET A 209 18.77 -2.84 10.02
N ARG A 210 19.19 -1.73 9.41
CA ARG A 210 20.58 -1.25 9.47
C ARG A 210 20.87 -0.33 10.65
N GLN A 211 19.84 0.11 11.35
CA GLN A 211 20.03 1.05 12.45
C GLN A 211 20.68 0.38 13.64
N HIS A 212 21.57 1.12 14.31
CA HIS A 212 22.30 0.60 15.46
C HIS A 212 21.38 0.43 16.67
N PRO A 213 21.30 -0.76 17.30
CA PRO A 213 20.34 -1.03 18.38
C PRO A 213 20.62 -0.22 19.66
N ALA A 214 21.85 0.23 19.91
CA ALA A 214 22.15 1.06 21.08
C ALA A 214 21.57 2.49 20.98
N ILE A 215 21.10 2.92 19.81
CA ILE A 215 20.56 4.26 19.61
C ILE A 215 19.06 4.27 19.94
N PRO A 216 18.61 5.14 20.87
CA PRO A 216 17.19 5.31 21.16
C PRO A 216 16.48 6.06 20.01
N VAL A 217 15.18 5.85 19.86
CA VAL A 217 14.35 6.61 18.91
C VAL A 217 14.38 8.12 19.23
N ARG A 218 14.34 8.45 20.54
CA ARG A 218 14.34 9.84 21.03
C ARG A 218 15.39 10.03 22.10
N ASP A 219 15.91 11.26 22.17
CA ASP A 219 16.82 11.69 23.23
C ASP A 219 16.05 12.01 24.54
N ALA A 220 16.80 12.34 25.60
CA ALA A 220 16.24 12.68 26.90
C ALA A 220 15.33 13.93 26.89
N LEU A 221 15.39 14.74 25.84
CA LEU A 221 14.53 15.91 25.64
C LEU A 221 13.31 15.60 24.76
N GLY A 222 13.11 14.33 24.39
CA GLY A 222 12.01 13.87 23.52
C GLY A 222 12.19 14.17 22.03
N LYS A 223 13.35 14.67 21.61
CA LYS A 223 13.67 14.91 20.21
C LYS A 223 14.12 13.61 19.55
N PHE A 224 13.80 13.41 18.27
CA PHE A 224 14.34 12.28 17.53
C PHE A 224 15.87 12.33 17.50
N THR A 225 16.50 11.20 17.86
CA THR A 225 17.95 11.09 17.78
C THR A 225 18.42 11.20 16.34
N ASN A 226 19.58 11.80 16.15
CA ASN A 226 20.24 11.85 14.84
C ASN A 226 21.45 10.90 14.86
N PRO A 227 21.32 9.68 14.30
CA PRO A 227 22.39 8.68 14.31
C PRO A 227 23.67 9.16 13.59
N MET A 228 23.53 9.99 12.56
CA MET A 228 24.67 10.54 11.81
C MET A 228 25.55 11.46 12.66
N GLN A 229 24.96 12.19 13.62
CA GLN A 229 25.72 13.03 14.55
C GLN A 229 26.44 12.24 15.64
N LEU A 230 26.00 11.01 15.88
CA LEU A 230 26.66 10.10 16.83
C LEU A 230 27.84 9.33 16.21
N ALA A 231 28.19 9.62 14.97
CA ALA A 231 29.27 9.00 14.17
C ALA A 231 29.16 7.47 14.04
N SER A 232 27.98 6.91 14.20
CA SER A 232 27.75 5.47 14.22
C SER A 232 26.99 4.94 13.00
N SER A 233 26.40 5.80 12.22
CA SER A 233 25.55 5.41 11.09
C SER A 233 25.50 6.51 10.01
N ASP A 234 25.46 6.08 8.77
CA ASP A 234 25.17 6.90 7.59
C ASP A 234 23.66 6.98 7.32
N ILE A 235 22.83 6.43 8.22
CA ILE A 235 21.40 6.22 8.04
C ILE A 235 20.62 7.13 8.97
N SER A 236 19.56 7.74 8.44
CA SER A 236 18.64 8.56 9.23
C SER A 236 17.79 7.69 10.16
N ASN A 237 17.35 8.28 11.26
CA ASN A 237 16.38 7.66 12.15
C ASN A 237 15.04 7.43 11.38
N PRO A 238 14.61 6.16 11.19
CA PRO A 238 13.44 5.85 10.38
C PRO A 238 12.14 6.44 10.94
N MET A 239 11.99 6.50 12.27
CA MET A 239 10.83 7.12 12.91
C MET A 239 10.80 8.63 12.70
N HIS A 240 11.96 9.28 12.62
CA HIS A 240 12.04 10.71 12.29
C HIS A 240 11.63 10.96 10.83
N VAL A 241 12.02 10.09 9.91
CA VAL A 241 11.61 10.19 8.49
C VAL A 241 10.09 10.04 8.36
N LEU A 242 9.50 9.04 9.01
CA LEU A 242 8.06 8.82 9.05
C LEU A 242 7.31 10.03 9.61
N TYR A 243 7.78 10.54 10.75
CA TYR A 243 7.18 11.69 11.42
C TYR A 243 7.24 12.97 10.57
N ASN A 244 8.37 13.25 9.93
CA ASN A 244 8.53 14.44 9.08
C ASN A 244 7.63 14.42 7.85
N GLY A 245 7.35 13.24 7.33
CA GLY A 245 6.44 13.09 6.20
C GLY A 245 4.95 13.03 6.55
N ARG A 246 4.58 13.07 7.84
CA ARG A 246 3.20 12.83 8.32
C ARG A 246 2.15 13.80 7.76
N ASP A 247 2.56 15.00 7.36
CA ASP A 247 1.67 16.02 6.82
C ASP A 247 1.59 16.01 5.28
N ASN A 248 2.42 15.18 4.63
CA ASN A 248 2.39 15.00 3.19
C ASN A 248 1.35 13.94 2.82
N SER A 249 0.68 14.13 1.69
CA SER A 249 -0.18 13.12 1.09
C SER A 249 -0.26 13.32 -0.41
N ASN A 250 -0.35 12.22 -1.14
CA ASN A 250 -0.66 12.25 -2.55
C ASN A 250 -2.18 12.25 -2.71
N GLU A 251 -2.66 13.05 -3.65
CA GLU A 251 -4.06 13.04 -4.06
C GLU A 251 -4.13 12.63 -5.54
N SER A 252 -5.01 11.71 -5.86
CA SER A 252 -5.18 11.23 -7.22
C SER A 252 -6.65 11.05 -7.57
N TRP A 253 -6.96 11.32 -8.84
CA TRP A 253 -8.29 11.13 -9.42
C TRP A 253 -8.22 10.19 -10.61
N ARG A 254 -9.27 9.43 -10.79
CA ARG A 254 -9.50 8.65 -12.00
C ARG A 254 -10.95 8.76 -12.41
N ILE A 255 -11.16 9.14 -13.66
CA ILE A 255 -12.45 9.11 -14.32
C ILE A 255 -12.28 8.22 -15.54
N PHE A 256 -13.10 7.22 -15.64
CA PHE A 256 -13.10 6.29 -16.76
C PHE A 256 -14.54 5.98 -17.14
N GLY A 257 -14.84 6.01 -18.44
CA GLY A 257 -16.17 5.68 -18.89
C GLY A 257 -16.25 5.56 -20.40
N ASN A 258 -17.35 4.98 -20.83
CA ASN A 258 -17.73 4.89 -22.22
C ASN A 258 -19.25 4.98 -22.33
N GLY A 259 -19.72 5.55 -23.43
CA GLY A 259 -21.10 5.45 -23.88
C GLY A 259 -21.16 4.63 -25.16
N TYR A 260 -22.24 3.91 -25.37
CA TYR A 260 -22.47 3.12 -26.58
C TYR A 260 -23.90 3.18 -27.04
N LEU A 261 -24.07 2.98 -28.35
CA LEU A 261 -25.36 2.84 -29.02
C LEU A 261 -25.41 1.46 -29.69
N GLU A 262 -26.43 0.70 -29.40
CA GLU A 262 -26.68 -0.57 -30.07
C GLU A 262 -27.83 -0.38 -31.05
N VAL A 263 -27.66 -0.90 -32.25
CA VAL A 263 -28.68 -0.84 -33.33
C VAL A 263 -29.08 -2.27 -33.71
N PHE A 264 -30.38 -2.52 -33.71
CA PHE A 264 -30.99 -3.80 -34.02
C PHE A 264 -31.79 -3.69 -35.34
N PRO A 265 -31.16 -3.63 -36.53
CA PRO A 265 -31.82 -3.37 -37.79
C PRO A 265 -32.78 -4.48 -38.20
N VAL A 266 -32.41 -5.73 -37.89
CA VAL A 266 -33.25 -6.92 -38.12
C VAL A 266 -33.05 -7.92 -36.97
N LYS A 267 -34.00 -8.83 -36.81
CA LYS A 267 -33.92 -9.86 -35.76
C LYS A 267 -32.64 -10.70 -35.89
N GLY A 268 -31.84 -10.75 -34.86
CA GLY A 268 -30.60 -11.51 -34.81
C GLY A 268 -29.36 -10.76 -35.26
N LEU A 269 -29.43 -9.50 -35.68
CA LEU A 269 -28.31 -8.64 -36.01
C LEU A 269 -28.22 -7.47 -35.03
N THR A 270 -27.06 -7.31 -34.38
CA THR A 270 -26.73 -6.17 -33.53
C THR A 270 -25.49 -5.49 -34.10
N LEU A 271 -25.53 -4.17 -34.21
CA LEU A 271 -24.43 -3.32 -34.65
C LEU A 271 -24.05 -2.35 -33.54
#